data_1d6699a80f28ff9b6fe1f1989c531f03
#
_entry.id   1d6699a80f28ff9b6fe1f1989c531f03
#
_cell.length_a   1.000
_cell.length_b   1.000
_cell.length_c   1.000
_cell.angle_alpha   90.00
_cell.angle_beta   90.00
_cell.angle_gamma   90.00
#
_symmetry.space_group_name_H-M   'P 1'
#
loop_
_entity.id
_entity.type
_entity.pdbx_description
1 polymer ?
#
loop_
_entity_poly.entity_id
_entity_poly.type
_entity_poly.pdbx_seq_one_letter_code
_entity_poly.pdbx_strand_id
1 'polypeptide(L)'
;MMKFILIVLFINFIACSNSPRYRTGPVKKSVSKTNSPVPLKTKSNVKHRKLMKGVSSFYADDFHGKLTANGEIYDMYGLTAAHKTLPLNTIVRVTNLANNKSLILRINDRGPYVKGRILDCSYGAAKKLDFINQGTTDVKVEVIEWGDNKYMKHKN
;
A
#
# COMPACT_ATOMS: atom_id res chain seq x y z
N MET A 1 1.15 -7.97 68.77
CA MET A 1 2.00 -8.78 67.88
C MET A 1 1.11 -9.76 67.17
N MET A 2 0.69 -9.44 65.96
CA MET A 2 -0.21 -10.25 65.15
C MET A 2 0.59 -10.77 63.90
N LYS A 3 0.80 -12.08 63.83
CA LYS A 3 1.50 -12.75 62.74
C LYS A 3 0.53 -12.94 61.59
N PHE A 4 0.78 -12.28 60.45
CA PHE A 4 0.08 -12.57 59.19
C PHE A 4 0.69 -13.81 58.53
N ILE A 5 -0.12 -14.85 58.41
CA ILE A 5 0.22 -16.08 57.67
C ILE A 5 -0.14 -15.82 56.19
N LEU A 6 0.87 -15.78 55.33
CA LEU A 6 0.72 -15.65 53.90
C LEU A 6 0.47 -17.06 53.30
N ILE A 7 -0.77 -17.34 52.89
CA ILE A 7 -1.12 -18.58 52.16
C ILE A 7 -0.88 -18.33 50.68
N VAL A 8 0.18 -18.97 50.16
CA VAL A 8 0.47 -18.97 48.68
C VAL A 8 -0.32 -20.14 48.11
N LEU A 9 -1.36 -19.79 47.33
CA LEU A 9 -2.15 -20.76 46.57
C LEU A 9 -1.42 -21.01 45.22
N PHE A 10 -0.78 -22.19 45.08
CA PHE A 10 -0.28 -22.70 43.81
C PHE A 10 -1.45 -23.19 42.95
N ILE A 11 -1.82 -22.44 41.93
CA ILE A 11 -2.77 -22.90 40.91
C ILE A 11 -1.96 -23.62 39.85
N ASN A 12 -2.04 -24.97 39.80
CA ASN A 12 -1.50 -25.81 38.74
C ASN A 12 -2.40 -25.68 37.50
N PHE A 13 -1.95 -24.96 36.47
CA PHE A 13 -2.55 -24.99 35.14
C PHE A 13 -2.07 -26.25 34.42
N ILE A 14 -2.90 -27.31 34.37
CA ILE A 14 -2.71 -28.45 33.49
C ILE A 14 -3.16 -28.00 32.08
N ALA A 15 -2.20 -27.63 31.23
CA ALA A 15 -2.43 -27.36 29.83
C ALA A 15 -2.60 -28.69 29.07
N CYS A 16 -3.84 -29.07 28.80
CA CYS A 16 -4.17 -30.19 27.91
C CYS A 16 -3.98 -29.73 26.45
N SER A 17 -2.81 -30.03 25.84
CA SER A 17 -2.54 -29.75 24.43
C SER A 17 -3.07 -30.91 23.57
N ASN A 18 -4.27 -30.78 23.02
CA ASN A 18 -4.78 -31.65 21.96
C ASN A 18 -4.21 -31.19 20.60
N SER A 19 -3.09 -31.79 20.20
CA SER A 19 -2.58 -31.67 18.85
C SER A 19 -3.34 -32.62 17.91
N PRO A 20 -3.91 -32.12 16.78
CA PRO A 20 -4.50 -33.03 15.80
C PRO A 20 -3.41 -33.86 15.11
N ARG A 21 -3.43 -35.16 15.29
CA ARG A 21 -2.56 -36.08 14.57
C ARG A 21 -3.04 -36.21 13.13
N TYR A 22 -2.26 -35.69 12.21
CA TYR A 22 -2.46 -35.89 10.78
C TYR A 22 -2.11 -37.33 10.43
N ARG A 23 -3.10 -38.16 10.03
CA ARG A 23 -2.91 -39.52 9.55
C ARG A 23 -2.36 -39.45 8.13
N THR A 24 -1.09 -39.77 7.95
CA THR A 24 -0.50 -40.02 6.63
C THR A 24 -0.92 -41.41 6.16
N GLY A 25 -1.90 -41.44 5.25
CA GLY A 25 -2.20 -42.66 4.47
C GLY A 25 -1.17 -42.84 3.34
N PRO A 26 -0.92 -44.08 2.86
CA PRO A 26 0.06 -44.30 1.81
C PRO A 26 -0.39 -43.70 0.49
N VAL A 27 0.37 -42.67 0.01
CA VAL A 27 0.18 -42.07 -1.31
C VAL A 27 0.70 -43.07 -2.35
N LYS A 28 -0.20 -43.65 -3.14
CA LYS A 28 0.16 -44.39 -4.37
C LYS A 28 0.78 -43.41 -5.37
N LYS A 29 2.09 -43.55 -5.61
CA LYS A 29 2.80 -42.85 -6.69
C LYS A 29 2.31 -43.37 -8.03
N SER A 30 1.46 -42.62 -8.70
CA SER A 30 1.32 -42.73 -10.16
C SER A 30 2.35 -41.83 -10.82
N VAL A 31 3.41 -42.40 -11.31
CA VAL A 31 4.42 -41.71 -12.12
C VAL A 31 3.85 -41.58 -13.53
N SER A 32 3.32 -40.41 -13.85
CA SER A 32 3.07 -40.01 -15.22
C SER A 32 4.26 -39.15 -15.69
N LYS A 33 5.13 -39.75 -16.49
CA LYS A 33 6.19 -39.06 -17.23
C LYS A 33 5.55 -38.36 -18.40
N THR A 34 5.44 -37.02 -18.35
CA THR A 34 5.37 -36.18 -19.54
C THR A 34 6.28 -34.97 -19.34
N ASN A 35 7.56 -35.20 -19.69
CA ASN A 35 8.52 -34.12 -19.89
C ASN A 35 8.21 -33.43 -21.22
N SER A 36 7.49 -32.35 -21.17
CA SER A 36 7.50 -31.35 -22.23
C SER A 36 7.78 -30.00 -21.58
N PRO A 37 8.88 -29.32 -21.89
CA PRO A 37 9.07 -27.95 -21.43
C PRO A 37 8.05 -27.09 -22.13
N VAL A 38 7.03 -26.63 -21.37
CA VAL A 38 6.13 -25.55 -21.82
C VAL A 38 7.00 -24.31 -21.99
N PRO A 39 7.15 -23.78 -23.21
CA PRO A 39 7.87 -22.53 -23.41
C PRO A 39 7.03 -21.43 -22.74
N LEU A 40 7.48 -20.96 -21.59
CA LEU A 40 7.03 -19.70 -21.00
C LEU A 40 7.35 -18.59 -22.01
N LYS A 41 6.41 -18.32 -22.92
CA LYS A 41 6.41 -17.07 -23.68
C LYS A 41 6.11 -15.92 -22.72
N THR A 42 7.10 -15.56 -21.94
CA THR A 42 7.12 -14.28 -21.25
C THR A 42 7.28 -13.22 -22.34
N LYS A 43 6.18 -12.83 -22.97
CA LYS A 43 6.14 -11.54 -23.64
C LYS A 43 6.31 -10.49 -22.54
N SER A 44 7.55 -10.14 -22.28
CA SER A 44 7.87 -8.94 -21.51
C SER A 44 7.47 -7.75 -22.38
N ASN A 45 6.17 -7.39 -22.36
CA ASN A 45 5.76 -6.04 -22.63
C ASN A 45 6.37 -5.17 -21.54
N VAL A 46 7.63 -4.84 -21.68
CA VAL A 46 8.28 -3.76 -20.93
C VAL A 46 7.69 -2.47 -21.47
N LYS A 47 6.45 -2.20 -21.12
CA LYS A 47 5.83 -0.90 -21.26
C LYS A 47 6.74 0.04 -20.50
N HIS A 48 7.42 0.96 -21.18
CA HIS A 48 8.37 1.89 -20.58
C HIS A 48 7.77 2.48 -19.31
N ARG A 49 8.29 2.07 -18.15
CA ARG A 49 7.87 2.61 -16.85
C ARG A 49 8.29 4.06 -16.80
N LYS A 50 7.33 4.98 -16.80
CA LYS A 50 7.63 6.40 -16.64
C LYS A 50 8.19 6.61 -15.23
N LEU A 51 9.40 7.15 -15.17
CA LEU A 51 10.09 7.51 -13.95
C LEU A 51 10.16 9.03 -13.85
N MET A 52 9.81 9.58 -12.69
CA MET A 52 9.86 11.01 -12.40
C MET A 52 10.51 11.23 -11.05
N LYS A 53 11.21 12.36 -10.89
CA LYS A 53 11.76 12.81 -9.60
C LYS A 53 11.36 14.26 -9.37
N GLY A 54 11.10 14.62 -8.13
CA GLY A 54 10.76 15.97 -7.72
C GLY A 54 10.21 16.00 -6.31
N VAL A 55 9.73 17.17 -5.90
CA VAL A 55 9.21 17.39 -4.55
C VAL A 55 7.77 16.91 -4.44
N SER A 56 7.48 16.19 -3.35
CA SER A 56 6.11 15.84 -2.91
C SER A 56 5.77 16.61 -1.64
N SER A 57 4.49 16.98 -1.51
CA SER A 57 3.87 17.38 -0.25
C SER A 57 2.64 16.51 0.04
N PHE A 58 1.80 16.91 0.98
CA PHE A 58 0.54 16.24 1.26
C PHE A 58 -0.58 17.26 1.51
N TYR A 59 -1.82 16.80 1.36
CA TYR A 59 -3.01 17.62 1.59
C TYR A 59 -3.23 17.92 3.07
N ALA A 60 -3.68 19.14 3.36
CA ALA A 60 -4.18 19.53 4.68
C ALA A 60 -5.52 18.82 5.01
N ASP A 61 -5.87 18.80 6.30
CA ASP A 61 -7.08 18.13 6.82
C ASP A 61 -8.38 18.71 6.24
N ASP A 62 -8.37 20.01 5.85
CA ASP A 62 -9.52 20.72 5.28
C ASP A 62 -10.08 20.14 3.97
N PHE A 63 -9.34 19.24 3.34
CA PHE A 63 -9.78 18.57 2.11
C PHE A 63 -10.55 17.28 2.36
N HIS A 64 -10.53 16.73 3.58
CA HIS A 64 -11.26 15.51 3.90
C HIS A 64 -12.75 15.66 3.61
N GLY A 65 -13.33 14.67 2.93
CA GLY A 65 -14.75 14.68 2.55
C GLY A 65 -15.09 15.49 1.28
N LYS A 66 -14.15 16.24 0.69
CA LYS A 66 -14.36 16.94 -0.58
C LYS A 66 -14.18 16.01 -1.78
N LEU A 67 -14.75 16.39 -2.91
CA LEU A 67 -14.59 15.63 -4.16
C LEU A 67 -13.18 15.84 -4.74
N THR A 68 -12.58 14.73 -5.17
CA THR A 68 -11.34 14.73 -5.95
C THR A 68 -11.64 14.90 -7.44
N ALA A 69 -10.59 15.10 -8.25
CA ALA A 69 -10.75 15.31 -9.69
C ALA A 69 -11.36 14.10 -10.43
N ASN A 70 -11.25 12.87 -9.91
CA ASN A 70 -11.93 11.72 -10.50
C ASN A 70 -13.35 11.50 -9.97
N GLY A 71 -13.86 12.38 -9.10
CA GLY A 71 -15.20 12.33 -8.52
C GLY A 71 -15.32 11.48 -7.26
N GLU A 72 -14.24 10.96 -6.71
CA GLU A 72 -14.25 10.28 -5.40
C GLU A 72 -14.33 11.28 -4.26
N ILE A 73 -14.87 10.85 -3.12
CA ILE A 73 -14.72 11.60 -1.87
C ILE A 73 -13.31 11.39 -1.36
N TYR A 74 -12.58 12.48 -1.11
CA TYR A 74 -11.23 12.41 -0.57
C TYR A 74 -11.22 11.84 0.85
N ASP A 75 -10.53 10.72 1.00
CA ASP A 75 -10.18 10.14 2.30
C ASP A 75 -8.73 10.48 2.64
N MET A 76 -8.53 11.30 3.67
CA MET A 76 -7.19 11.71 4.11
C MET A 76 -6.32 10.53 4.58
N TYR A 77 -6.92 9.43 5.01
CA TYR A 77 -6.21 8.22 5.45
C TYR A 77 -5.98 7.21 4.32
N GLY A 78 -6.61 7.41 3.17
CA GLY A 78 -6.47 6.58 1.98
C GLY A 78 -5.06 6.63 1.38
N LEU A 79 -4.76 5.70 0.48
CA LEU A 79 -3.46 5.64 -0.22
C LEU A 79 -3.60 6.22 -1.63
N THR A 80 -3.81 7.54 -1.68
CA THR A 80 -4.04 8.30 -2.92
C THR A 80 -3.09 9.48 -3.04
N ALA A 81 -3.02 10.03 -4.24
CA ALA A 81 -2.25 11.24 -4.52
C ALA A 81 -2.81 12.01 -5.71
N ALA A 82 -2.45 13.31 -5.78
CA ALA A 82 -2.65 14.15 -6.94
C ALA A 82 -1.42 14.25 -7.81
N HIS A 83 -1.62 14.26 -9.13
CA HIS A 83 -0.58 14.55 -10.12
C HIS A 83 -1.15 15.38 -11.27
N LYS A 84 -0.34 16.31 -11.81
CA LYS A 84 -0.81 17.27 -12.83
C LYS A 84 -1.32 16.59 -14.11
N THR A 85 -0.59 15.60 -14.62
CA THR A 85 -0.77 15.09 -15.98
C THR A 85 -0.88 13.57 -16.12
N LEU A 86 -0.57 12.80 -15.06
CA LEU A 86 -0.80 11.35 -15.13
C LEU A 86 -2.30 11.07 -15.29
N PRO A 87 -2.70 10.09 -16.11
CA PRO A 87 -4.10 9.68 -16.19
C PRO A 87 -4.66 9.38 -14.79
N LEU A 88 -5.91 9.74 -14.53
CA LEU A 88 -6.59 9.34 -13.31
C LEU A 88 -6.64 7.82 -13.22
N ASN A 89 -6.64 7.29 -12.01
CA ASN A 89 -6.54 5.87 -11.68
C ASN A 89 -5.18 5.21 -12.00
N THR A 90 -4.15 5.98 -12.40
CA THR A 90 -2.78 5.48 -12.53
C THR A 90 -2.26 4.99 -11.18
N ILE A 91 -1.67 3.80 -11.16
CA ILE A 91 -0.99 3.24 -9.99
C ILE A 91 0.49 3.57 -10.09
N VAL A 92 1.02 4.17 -9.03
CA VAL A 92 2.41 4.59 -8.95
C VAL A 92 3.08 4.01 -7.70
N ARG A 93 4.38 3.71 -7.79
CA ARG A 93 5.24 3.54 -6.62
C ARG A 93 5.91 4.87 -6.33
N VAL A 94 5.72 5.36 -5.12
CA VAL A 94 6.39 6.57 -4.62
C VAL A 94 7.44 6.14 -3.60
N THR A 95 8.67 6.59 -3.80
CA THR A 95 9.79 6.37 -2.88
C THR A 95 10.25 7.71 -2.34
N ASN A 96 10.22 7.88 -1.02
CA ASN A 96 10.83 9.00 -0.33
C ASN A 96 12.37 8.84 -0.39
N LEU A 97 13.06 9.78 -1.01
CA LEU A 97 14.50 9.68 -1.25
C LEU A 97 15.33 9.98 0.02
N ALA A 98 14.74 10.60 1.03
CA ALA A 98 15.43 10.89 2.30
C ALA A 98 15.58 9.64 3.19
N ASN A 99 14.63 8.70 3.12
CA ASN A 99 14.62 7.52 4.01
C ASN A 99 14.39 6.19 3.28
N ASN A 100 14.27 6.19 1.95
CA ASN A 100 14.03 5.04 1.09
C ASN A 100 12.72 4.27 1.35
N LYS A 101 11.79 4.81 2.16
CA LYS A 101 10.45 4.23 2.31
C LYS A 101 9.68 4.35 1.00
N SER A 102 9.00 3.28 0.61
CA SER A 102 8.24 3.22 -0.63
C SER A 102 6.80 2.78 -0.38
N LEU A 103 5.87 3.32 -1.16
CA LEU A 103 4.46 3.04 -1.05
C LEU A 103 3.82 3.03 -2.44
N ILE A 104 2.80 2.18 -2.63
CA ILE A 104 1.98 2.19 -3.84
C ILE A 104 0.78 3.10 -3.59
N LEU A 105 0.57 4.07 -4.50
CA LEU A 105 -0.49 5.04 -4.46
C LEU A 105 -1.27 5.03 -5.76
N ARG A 106 -2.55 5.41 -5.69
CA ARG A 106 -3.39 5.66 -6.87
C ARG A 106 -3.55 7.16 -7.08
N ILE A 107 -3.41 7.59 -8.32
CA ILE A 107 -3.65 8.98 -8.71
C ILE A 107 -5.15 9.16 -8.94
N ASN A 108 -5.82 9.88 -8.05
CA ASN A 108 -7.25 10.15 -8.14
C ASN A 108 -7.57 11.65 -8.19
N ASP A 109 -6.54 12.51 -8.13
CA ASP A 109 -6.77 13.94 -8.09
C ASP A 109 -5.78 14.70 -8.98
N ARG A 110 -6.04 16.02 -9.19
CA ARG A 110 -5.25 16.95 -9.96
C ARG A 110 -4.52 17.96 -9.06
N GLY A 111 -3.28 18.18 -9.38
CA GLY A 111 -2.32 19.00 -8.64
C GLY A 111 -0.96 18.31 -8.65
N PRO A 112 0.02 18.85 -7.91
CA PRO A 112 0.03 20.16 -7.24
C PRO A 112 0.10 21.33 -8.23
N TYR A 113 -0.52 22.47 -7.86
CA TYR A 113 -0.42 23.70 -8.65
C TYR A 113 0.69 24.64 -8.16
N VAL A 114 1.46 24.20 -7.18
CA VAL A 114 2.64 24.91 -6.66
C VAL A 114 3.86 24.56 -7.53
N LYS A 115 4.63 25.60 -7.90
CA LYS A 115 5.85 25.42 -8.71
C LYS A 115 6.88 24.54 -7.95
N GLY A 116 7.52 23.63 -8.66
CA GLY A 116 8.54 22.73 -8.10
C GLY A 116 7.99 21.43 -7.52
N ARG A 117 6.72 21.35 -7.15
CA ARG A 117 6.10 20.10 -6.69
C ARG A 117 5.57 19.27 -7.87
N ILE A 118 5.72 17.96 -7.77
CA ILE A 118 5.22 17.00 -8.77
C ILE A 118 4.08 16.13 -8.26
N LEU A 119 3.96 15.97 -6.93
CA LEU A 119 3.00 15.07 -6.30
C LEU A 119 2.51 15.67 -4.98
N ASP A 120 1.20 15.56 -4.72
CA ASP A 120 0.62 15.80 -3.40
C ASP A 120 -0.02 14.50 -2.90
N CYS A 121 0.51 13.96 -1.81
CA CYS A 121 0.02 12.73 -1.21
C CYS A 121 -1.18 12.97 -0.29
N SER A 122 -1.98 11.94 -0.04
CA SER A 122 -2.87 11.94 1.13
C SER A 122 -2.05 12.00 2.43
N TYR A 123 -2.66 12.45 3.51
CA TYR A 123 -2.03 12.46 4.84
C TYR A 123 -1.58 11.05 5.26
N GLY A 124 -2.45 10.03 5.05
CA GLY A 124 -2.12 8.63 5.36
C GLY A 124 -0.92 8.10 4.58
N ALA A 125 -0.79 8.50 3.30
CA ALA A 125 0.38 8.17 2.49
C ALA A 125 1.64 8.87 2.98
N ALA A 126 1.58 10.17 3.28
CA ALA A 126 2.71 10.95 3.80
C ALA A 126 3.20 10.42 5.15
N LYS A 127 2.27 9.98 6.04
CA LYS A 127 2.59 9.34 7.30
C LYS A 127 3.36 8.03 7.11
N LYS A 128 2.95 7.18 6.16
CA LYS A 128 3.62 5.92 5.85
C LYS A 128 4.98 6.14 5.16
N LEU A 129 5.12 7.18 4.34
CA LEU A 129 6.38 7.59 3.73
C LEU A 129 7.28 8.37 4.69
N ASP A 130 6.75 8.73 5.89
CA ASP A 130 7.46 9.35 7.01
C ASP A 130 8.08 10.71 6.64
N PHE A 131 7.22 11.64 6.21
CA PHE A 131 7.62 13.02 5.97
C PHE A 131 6.61 14.07 6.46
N ILE A 132 5.68 13.68 7.37
CA ILE A 132 4.68 14.61 7.94
C ILE A 132 5.36 15.81 8.61
N ASN A 133 6.39 15.55 9.42
CA ASN A 133 7.08 16.60 10.19
C ASN A 133 7.82 17.60 9.28
N GLN A 134 8.30 17.14 8.12
CA GLN A 134 9.01 17.96 7.15
C GLN A 134 8.06 18.74 6.23
N GLY A 135 6.81 18.33 6.11
CA GLY A 135 5.81 18.89 5.20
C GLY A 135 6.04 18.57 3.73
N THR A 136 7.30 18.43 3.32
CA THR A 136 7.72 18.10 1.95
C THR A 136 8.92 17.18 1.95
N THR A 137 9.09 16.42 0.85
CA THR A 137 10.27 15.57 0.64
C THR A 137 10.54 15.35 -0.85
N ASP A 138 11.79 15.05 -1.19
CA ASP A 138 12.13 14.57 -2.53
C ASP A 138 11.66 13.15 -2.74
N VAL A 139 10.99 12.91 -3.85
CA VAL A 139 10.45 11.60 -4.19
C VAL A 139 10.88 11.13 -5.59
N LYS A 140 10.95 9.81 -5.71
CA LYS A 140 10.98 9.10 -6.99
C LYS A 140 9.60 8.48 -7.19
N VAL A 141 8.97 8.76 -8.35
CA VAL A 141 7.65 8.24 -8.74
C VAL A 141 7.81 7.34 -9.95
N GLU A 142 7.41 6.09 -9.84
CA GLU A 142 7.45 5.06 -10.89
C GLU A 142 6.03 4.64 -11.25
N VAL A 143 5.64 4.79 -12.50
CA VAL A 143 4.33 4.30 -12.98
C VAL A 143 4.37 2.78 -13.05
N ILE A 144 3.50 2.10 -12.28
CA ILE A 144 3.33 0.65 -12.28
C ILE A 144 2.29 0.24 -13.33
N GLU A 145 1.14 0.92 -13.30
CA GLU A 145 0.01 0.68 -14.18
C GLU A 145 -0.61 2.00 -14.60
N TRP A 146 -0.89 2.14 -15.90
CA TRP A 146 -1.53 3.34 -16.42
C TRP A 146 -3.02 3.30 -16.14
N GLY A 147 -3.54 4.40 -15.62
CA GLY A 147 -4.96 4.56 -15.37
C GLY A 147 -5.78 4.72 -16.64
N ASP A 148 -7.07 4.47 -16.50
CA ASP A 148 -8.06 4.55 -17.58
C ASP A 148 -8.66 5.95 -17.75
N ASN A 149 -8.27 6.89 -16.90
CA ASN A 149 -8.75 8.28 -16.84
C ASN A 149 -10.27 8.41 -16.66
N LYS A 150 -10.93 7.38 -16.10
CA LYS A 150 -12.36 7.43 -15.83
C LYS A 150 -12.69 8.26 -14.60
N TYR A 151 -13.89 8.83 -14.62
CA TYR A 151 -14.48 9.63 -13.54
C TYR A 151 -15.63 8.86 -12.90
N MET A 152 -15.75 8.94 -11.58
CA MET A 152 -16.95 8.46 -10.90
C MET A 152 -18.12 9.40 -11.21
N LYS A 153 -19.25 8.81 -11.63
CA LYS A 153 -20.49 9.57 -11.80
C LYS A 153 -21.30 9.42 -10.53
N HIS A 154 -21.53 10.54 -9.83
CA HIS A 154 -22.53 10.57 -8.78
C HIS A 154 -23.92 10.55 -9.44
N LYS A 155 -24.77 9.63 -9.03
CA LYS A 155 -26.20 9.71 -9.38
C LYS A 155 -26.78 10.84 -8.54
N ASN A 156 -27.24 11.90 -9.20
CA ASN A 156 -28.09 12.92 -8.58
C ASN A 156 -29.42 12.31 -8.19
#